data_560d326d4457ecff72f2017be3018c86
#
_entry.id   560d326d4457ecff72f2017be3018c86
#
_cell.length_a   1.000
_cell.length_b   1.000
_cell.length_c   1.000
_cell.angle_alpha   90.00
_cell.angle_beta   90.00
_cell.angle_gamma   90.00
#
_symmetry.space_group_name_H-M   'P 1'
#
loop_
_entity.id
_entity.type
_entity.pdbx_description
1 polymer ?
#
loop_
_entity_poly.entity_id
_entity_poly.type
_entity_poly.pdbx_seq_one_letter_code
_entity_poly.pdbx_strand_id
1 'polypeptide(L)'
;MCTKASGDQGIDIIATKEKKYGIQCKYYSGAVGNKAVQEAYAGSKFYGCDVAVVMTNNTFTKSAKELAEKLSVELWEKKDEKIIKTQKMYDS
;
A
#
# COMPACT_ATOMS: atom_id res chain seq x y z
N MET A 1 10.95 11.44 6.37
CA MET A 1 10.28 12.57 5.75
C MET A 1 9.29 12.09 4.70
N CYS A 2 8.16 12.73 4.63
CA CYS A 2 7.12 12.34 3.67
C CYS A 2 6.92 13.45 2.66
N THR A 3 6.82 13.06 1.40
CA THR A 3 6.58 13.99 0.31
C THR A 3 5.37 13.52 -0.46
N LYS A 4 4.44 14.43 -0.73
CA LYS A 4 3.24 14.08 -1.46
C LYS A 4 3.52 14.12 -2.95
N ALA A 5 3.23 13.03 -3.64
CA ALA A 5 3.39 12.94 -5.09
C ALA A 5 2.08 13.29 -5.77
N SER A 6 2.13 13.43 -7.09
CA SER A 6 0.95 13.84 -7.85
C SER A 6 -0.14 12.78 -7.88
N GLY A 7 0.20 11.52 -7.70
CA GLY A 7 -0.80 10.47 -7.74
C GLY A 7 -1.09 9.93 -9.11
N ASP A 8 -0.56 10.53 -10.14
CA ASP A 8 -0.84 10.08 -11.51
C ASP A 8 -0.37 8.67 -11.76
N GLN A 9 0.63 8.21 -11.04
CA GLN A 9 1.19 6.89 -11.22
C GLN A 9 0.81 5.97 -10.07
N GLY A 10 -0.24 6.29 -9.33
CA GLY A 10 -0.74 5.41 -8.29
C GLY A 10 -0.03 5.55 -6.96
N ILE A 11 0.77 6.58 -6.77
CA ILE A 11 1.46 6.81 -5.51
C ILE A 11 1.10 8.19 -5.01
N ASP A 12 0.45 8.24 -3.85
CA ASP A 12 0.03 9.50 -3.25
C ASP A 12 1.06 10.07 -2.31
N ILE A 13 1.79 9.20 -1.61
CA ILE A 13 2.73 9.64 -0.60
C ILE A 13 4.02 8.87 -0.77
N ILE A 14 5.13 9.58 -0.74
CA ILE A 14 6.45 8.96 -0.74
C ILE A 14 7.10 9.30 0.58
N ALA A 15 7.40 8.26 1.35
CA ALA A 15 8.04 8.40 2.65
C ALA A 15 9.42 7.78 2.58
N THR A 16 10.42 8.53 3.01
CA THR A 16 11.79 8.04 3.00
C THR A 16 12.35 8.09 4.40
N LYS A 17 13.06 7.06 4.76
CA LYS A 17 13.78 6.99 6.00
C LYS A 17 15.00 6.14 5.71
N GLU A 18 14.98 4.87 6.06
CA GLU A 18 16.02 3.97 5.59
C GLU A 18 15.66 3.39 4.25
N LYS A 19 14.37 3.29 3.98
CA LYS A 19 13.86 2.81 2.71
C LYS A 19 12.86 3.81 2.18
N LYS A 20 12.71 3.82 0.87
CA LYS A 20 11.76 4.72 0.22
C LYS A 20 10.45 3.98 0.04
N TYR A 21 9.41 4.43 0.72
CA TYR A 21 8.10 3.82 0.68
C TYR A 21 7.19 4.58 -0.27
N GLY A 22 6.54 3.85 -1.17
CA GLY A 22 5.52 4.44 -2.03
C GLY A 22 4.16 4.01 -1.54
N ILE A 23 3.38 4.93 -1.00
CA ILE A 23 2.13 4.63 -0.34
C ILE A 23 0.97 5.12 -1.18
N GLN A 24 0.07 4.22 -1.54
CA GLN A 24 -1.16 4.58 -2.22
C GLN A 24 -2.30 4.52 -1.22
N CYS A 25 -3.02 5.62 -1.09
CA CYS A 25 -4.13 5.71 -0.15
C CYS A 25 -5.43 5.41 -0.87
N LYS A 26 -6.22 4.49 -0.32
CA LYS A 26 -7.51 4.09 -0.87
C LYS A 26 -8.55 4.13 0.23
N TYR A 27 -9.25 5.24 0.34
CA TYR A 27 -10.27 5.42 1.37
C TYR A 27 -11.63 5.20 0.75
N TYR A 28 -11.99 3.92 0.65
CA TYR A 28 -13.24 3.49 0.05
C TYR A 28 -14.25 3.16 1.13
N SER A 29 -15.51 3.02 0.71
CA SER A 29 -16.54 2.52 1.59
C SER A 29 -16.60 1.00 1.58
N GLY A 30 -15.81 0.34 0.75
CA GLY A 30 -15.79 -1.11 0.66
C GLY A 30 -14.37 -1.64 0.69
N ALA A 31 -14.25 -2.95 0.56
CA ALA A 31 -12.96 -3.60 0.60
C ALA A 31 -12.12 -3.24 -0.62
N VAL A 32 -10.82 -3.16 -0.41
CA VAL A 32 -9.88 -2.81 -1.46
C VAL A 32 -9.36 -4.09 -2.11
N GLY A 33 -9.42 -4.12 -3.44
CA GLY A 33 -9.11 -5.33 -4.18
C GLY A 33 -7.78 -5.28 -4.92
N ASN A 34 -7.63 -6.21 -5.86
CA ASN A 34 -6.36 -6.44 -6.55
C ASN A 34 -5.85 -5.22 -7.31
N LYS A 35 -6.76 -4.44 -7.87
CA LYS A 35 -6.34 -3.32 -8.71
C LYS A 35 -5.48 -2.34 -7.93
N ALA A 36 -5.83 -2.09 -6.67
CA ALA A 36 -5.04 -1.17 -5.86
C ALA A 36 -3.65 -1.72 -5.60
N VAL A 37 -3.54 -3.03 -5.38
CA VAL A 37 -2.24 -3.65 -5.18
C VAL A 37 -1.39 -3.53 -6.43
N GLN A 38 -1.98 -3.76 -7.59
CA GLN A 38 -1.26 -3.66 -8.85
C GLN A 38 -0.81 -2.23 -9.11
N GLU A 39 -1.67 -1.27 -8.82
CA GLU A 39 -1.33 0.14 -9.04
C GLU A 39 -0.20 0.59 -8.11
N ALA A 40 -0.24 0.14 -6.86
CA ALA A 40 0.81 0.50 -5.92
C ALA A 40 2.14 -0.11 -6.34
N TYR A 41 2.11 -1.35 -6.80
CA TYR A 41 3.32 -2.01 -7.24
C TYR A 41 3.93 -1.28 -8.46
N ALA A 42 3.10 -1.00 -9.45
CA ALA A 42 3.58 -0.33 -10.65
C ALA A 42 4.08 1.07 -10.35
N GLY A 43 3.34 1.81 -9.51
CA GLY A 43 3.74 3.16 -9.15
C GLY A 43 5.04 3.19 -8.39
N SER A 44 5.24 2.21 -7.50
CA SER A 44 6.48 2.15 -6.74
C SER A 44 7.67 1.91 -7.65
N LYS A 45 7.49 1.08 -8.68
CA LYS A 45 8.57 0.87 -9.64
C LYS A 45 8.84 2.14 -10.43
N PHE A 46 7.78 2.83 -10.80
CA PHE A 46 7.93 4.07 -11.57
C PHE A 46 8.73 5.12 -10.81
N TYR A 47 8.47 5.25 -9.52
CA TYR A 47 9.14 6.25 -8.70
C TYR A 47 10.42 5.74 -8.02
N GLY A 48 10.79 4.50 -8.29
CA GLY A 48 12.00 3.94 -7.69
C GLY A 48 11.90 3.72 -6.19
N CYS A 49 10.69 3.39 -5.71
CA CYS A 49 10.50 3.14 -4.29
C CYS A 49 10.93 1.72 -3.94
N ASP A 50 11.42 1.56 -2.72
CA ASP A 50 11.86 0.25 -2.26
C ASP A 50 10.70 -0.62 -1.81
N VAL A 51 9.66 -0.01 -1.26
CA VAL A 51 8.52 -0.74 -0.72
C VAL A 51 7.24 -0.09 -1.23
N ALA A 52 6.34 -0.93 -1.77
CA ALA A 52 5.03 -0.48 -2.20
C ALA A 52 4.02 -0.75 -1.08
N VAL A 53 3.14 0.21 -0.81
CA VAL A 53 2.16 0.10 0.26
C VAL A 53 0.82 0.56 -0.24
N VAL A 54 -0.24 -0.17 0.15
CA VAL A 54 -1.61 0.30 -0.02
C VAL A 54 -2.19 0.53 1.36
N MET A 55 -2.69 1.72 1.61
CA MET A 55 -3.29 2.07 2.89
C MET A 55 -4.76 2.39 2.68
N THR A 56 -5.61 1.83 3.51
CA THR A 56 -7.05 2.06 3.43
C THR A 56 -7.62 2.23 4.83
N ASN A 57 -8.77 2.88 4.90
CA ASN A 57 -9.53 2.95 6.15
C ASN A 57 -10.54 1.82 6.26
N ASN A 58 -10.48 0.86 5.36
CA ASN A 58 -11.41 -0.27 5.33
C ASN A 58 -10.61 -1.57 5.43
N THR A 59 -10.98 -2.58 4.67
CA THR A 59 -10.29 -3.86 4.68
C THR A 59 -9.83 -4.20 3.28
N PHE A 60 -9.12 -5.31 3.15
CA PHE A 60 -8.64 -5.80 1.87
C PHE A 60 -9.33 -7.14 1.56
N THR A 61 -9.57 -7.38 0.28
CA THR A 61 -10.12 -8.68 -0.13
C THR A 61 -9.06 -9.76 0.05
N LYS A 62 -9.53 -11.00 0.09
CA LYS A 62 -8.60 -12.12 0.23
C LYS A 62 -7.63 -12.17 -0.95
N SER A 63 -8.13 -11.94 -2.17
CA SER A 63 -7.27 -11.99 -3.32
C SER A 63 -6.27 -10.84 -3.33
N ALA A 64 -6.65 -9.68 -2.80
CA ALA A 64 -5.69 -8.59 -2.67
C ALA A 64 -4.56 -8.96 -1.73
N LYS A 65 -4.89 -9.62 -0.62
CA LYS A 65 -3.87 -10.05 0.33
C LYS A 65 -2.93 -11.07 -0.31
N GLU A 66 -3.46 -12.00 -1.08
CA GLU A 66 -2.64 -12.98 -1.75
C GLU A 66 -1.73 -12.35 -2.79
N LEU A 67 -2.27 -11.44 -3.57
CA LEU A 67 -1.47 -10.76 -4.59
C LEU A 67 -0.38 -9.91 -3.95
N ALA A 68 -0.72 -9.21 -2.86
CA ALA A 68 0.25 -8.36 -2.18
C ALA A 68 1.41 -9.19 -1.66
N GLU A 69 1.13 -10.38 -1.16
CA GLU A 69 2.20 -11.24 -0.68
C GLU A 69 3.12 -11.63 -1.82
N LYS A 70 2.57 -11.95 -2.97
CA LYS A 70 3.37 -12.35 -4.12
C LYS A 70 4.21 -11.21 -4.68
N LEU A 71 3.68 -10.00 -4.60
CA LEU A 71 4.38 -8.83 -5.13
C LEU A 71 5.18 -8.09 -4.07
N SER A 72 5.16 -8.57 -2.84
CA SER A 72 5.83 -7.90 -1.71
C SER A 72 5.30 -6.49 -1.48
N VAL A 73 4.00 -6.33 -1.66
CA VAL A 73 3.32 -5.07 -1.37
C VAL A 73 2.77 -5.14 0.04
N GLU A 74 2.99 -4.09 0.83
CA GLU A 74 2.48 -4.04 2.19
C GLU A 74 1.08 -3.48 2.20
N LEU A 75 0.24 -4.03 3.05
CA LEU A 75 -1.15 -3.59 3.19
C LEU A 75 -1.34 -3.03 4.60
N TRP A 76 -1.74 -1.78 4.67
CA TRP A 76 -1.92 -1.08 5.93
C TRP A 76 -3.39 -0.69 6.07
N GLU A 77 -3.96 -0.96 7.25
CA GLU A 77 -5.32 -0.52 7.55
C GLU A 77 -5.23 0.57 8.61
N LYS A 78 -5.78 1.73 8.28
CA LYS A 78 -5.79 2.85 9.22
C LYS A 78 -7.09 2.81 10.00
N LYS A 79 -7.00 2.59 11.31
CA LYS A 79 -8.16 2.53 12.19
C LYS A 79 -8.00 3.63 13.23
N ASP A 80 -8.92 4.60 13.20
CA ASP A 80 -8.81 5.78 14.04
C ASP A 80 -7.48 6.45 13.75
N GLU A 81 -6.56 6.44 14.68
CA GLU A 81 -5.26 7.06 14.45
C GLU A 81 -4.14 6.03 14.45
N LYS A 82 -4.50 4.77 14.27
CA LYS A 82 -3.52 3.71 14.23
C LYS A 82 -3.43 3.12 12.84
N ILE A 83 -2.24 2.65 12.49
CA ILE A 83 -2.02 1.98 11.22
C ILE A 83 -1.67 0.54 11.53
N ILE A 84 -2.47 -0.37 10.98
CA ILE A 84 -2.31 -1.79 11.21
C ILE A 84 -1.82 -2.43 9.93
N LYS A 85 -0.68 -3.09 10.00
CA LYS A 85 -0.13 -3.80 8.85
C LYS A 85 -0.65 -5.22 8.86
N THR A 86 -1.26 -5.62 7.75
CA THR A 86 -2.03 -6.85 7.74
C THR A 86 -1.36 -8.02 7.04
N GLN A 87 -0.18 -7.84 6.48
CA GLN A 87 0.41 -8.92 5.72
C GLN A 87 1.30 -9.83 6.57
N LYS A 88 1.14 -9.81 7.85
CA LYS A 88 2.02 -10.59 8.70
C LYS A 88 1.52 -11.97 9.02
N MET A 89 0.32 -12.30 8.59
CA MET A 89 -0.30 -13.54 8.99
C MET A 89 0.46 -14.77 8.53
N TYR A 90 1.27 -14.64 7.54
CA TYR A 90 1.99 -15.80 7.00
C TYR A 90 3.37 -15.95 7.59
N ASP A 91 3.71 -15.13 8.50
CA ASP A 91 5.05 -15.16 9.08
C ASP A 91 5.27 -16.29 10.04
N SER A 92 4.22 -16.80 10.54
CA SER A 92 4.37 -17.81 11.57
C SER A 92 4.93 -19.10 11.04
#